data_34391ac5eac3bd29f80f428b9089fd77
#
_entry.id   34391ac5eac3bd29f80f428b9089fd77
#
_cell.length_a   1.000
_cell.length_b   1.000
_cell.length_c   1.000
_cell.angle_alpha   90.00
_cell.angle_beta   90.00
_cell.angle_gamma   90.00
#
_symmetry.space_group_name_H-M   'P 1'
#
loop_
_entity.id
_entity.type
_entity.pdbx_description
1 polymer ?
#
loop_
_entity_poly.entity_id
_entity_poly.type
_entity_poly.pdbx_seq_one_letter_code
_entity_poly.pdbx_strand_id
1 'polypeptide(L)'
;MNKLLFKRYPYLNRLIKKITSNNTPDNTTFIYYNTMQVNIQSGTRDYMDVTVRNVKTDDEIVSFTFDYLTMEINILFADTNDIAMDIMHSFRQLYPYGRINFNLNKSDEIFTEEDYQEITAKGFKCNLINL
;
A
#
# COMPACT_ATOMS: atom_id res chain seq x y z
N MET A 1 -13.45 -13.77 -17.04
CA MET A 1 -13.53 -12.31 -17.26
C MET A 1 -12.72 -11.59 -16.19
N ASN A 2 -11.83 -10.72 -16.60
CA ASN A 2 -11.00 -9.96 -15.67
C ASN A 2 -11.82 -8.79 -15.11
N LYS A 3 -12.06 -8.80 -13.78
CA LYS A 3 -12.81 -7.74 -13.12
C LYS A 3 -11.93 -6.61 -12.58
N LEU A 4 -10.61 -6.73 -12.77
CA LEU A 4 -9.67 -5.74 -12.25
C LEU A 4 -9.54 -4.57 -13.22
N LEU A 5 -10.50 -3.65 -13.16
CA LEU A 5 -10.55 -2.46 -14.02
C LEU A 5 -9.93 -1.27 -13.29
N PHE A 6 -8.62 -1.34 -13.05
CA PHE A 6 -7.89 -0.26 -12.41
C PHE A 6 -6.51 -0.12 -13.03
N LYS A 7 -5.91 1.07 -12.88
CA LYS A 7 -4.59 1.34 -13.41
C LYS A 7 -3.52 0.69 -12.55
N ARG A 8 -2.64 -0.09 -13.18
CA ARG A 8 -1.48 -0.68 -12.52
C ARG A 8 -0.30 0.29 -12.59
N TYR A 9 0.50 0.24 -11.53
CA TYR A 9 1.74 1.01 -11.42
C TYR A 9 2.88 0.01 -11.22
N PRO A 10 3.57 -0.40 -12.29
CA PRO A 10 4.61 -1.44 -12.17
C PRO A 10 5.68 -1.12 -11.13
N TYR A 11 5.98 0.16 -10.93
CA TYR A 11 6.95 0.55 -9.91
C TYR A 11 6.48 0.23 -8.49
N LEU A 12 5.18 0.29 -8.21
CA LEU A 12 4.66 -0.07 -6.88
C LEU A 12 4.82 -1.56 -6.62
N ASN A 13 4.50 -2.38 -7.59
CA ASN A 13 4.67 -3.83 -7.47
C ASN A 13 6.14 -4.19 -7.21
N ARG A 14 7.06 -3.59 -7.94
CA ARG A 14 8.50 -3.81 -7.76
C ARG A 14 8.99 -3.29 -6.42
N LEU A 15 8.47 -2.13 -5.99
CA LEU A 15 8.81 -1.56 -4.70
C LEU A 15 8.40 -2.49 -3.57
N ILE A 16 7.17 -2.99 -3.61
CA ILE A 16 6.65 -3.90 -2.58
C ILE A 16 7.50 -5.18 -2.53
N LYS A 17 7.86 -5.75 -3.67
CA LYS A 17 8.75 -6.90 -3.72
C LYS A 17 10.10 -6.60 -3.08
N LYS A 18 10.64 -5.42 -3.34
CA LYS A 18 11.94 -5.01 -2.79
C LYS A 18 11.89 -4.84 -1.28
N ILE A 19 10.90 -4.12 -0.76
CA ILE A 19 10.82 -3.80 0.66
C ILE A 19 10.40 -4.99 1.52
N THR A 20 9.69 -5.96 0.95
CA THR A 20 9.30 -7.18 1.66
C THR A 20 10.37 -8.26 1.62
N SER A 21 11.42 -8.06 0.84
CA SER A 21 12.58 -8.97 0.89
C SER A 21 13.30 -8.81 2.24
N ASN A 22 14.01 -9.87 2.65
CA ASN A 22 14.64 -9.90 3.99
C ASN A 22 15.84 -8.95 4.14
N ASN A 23 16.17 -8.18 3.12
CA ASN A 23 17.38 -7.38 3.09
C ASN A 23 17.14 -5.88 3.21
N THR A 24 15.93 -5.45 3.52
CA THR A 24 15.64 -4.02 3.68
C THR A 24 16.09 -3.56 5.06
N PRO A 25 17.01 -2.59 5.15
CA PRO A 25 17.44 -2.05 6.45
C PRO A 25 16.32 -1.29 7.13
N ASP A 26 16.36 -1.26 8.47
CA ASP A 26 15.46 -0.45 9.27
C ASP A 26 15.73 1.04 9.04
N ASN A 27 14.66 1.86 9.06
CA ASN A 27 14.73 3.31 8.98
C ASN A 27 15.53 3.79 7.76
N THR A 28 15.12 3.31 6.59
CA THR A 28 15.77 3.61 5.32
C THR A 28 14.98 4.65 4.53
N THR A 29 15.71 5.58 3.92
CA THR A 29 15.14 6.52 2.94
C THR A 29 15.95 6.40 1.65
N PHE A 30 15.27 6.23 0.53
CA PHE A 30 15.96 6.14 -0.76
C PHE A 30 15.09 6.71 -1.88
N ILE A 31 15.74 7.03 -3.00
CA ILE A 31 15.08 7.51 -4.21
C ILE A 31 14.82 6.31 -5.11
N TYR A 32 13.61 6.21 -5.63
CA TYR A 32 13.17 5.11 -6.47
C TYR A 32 12.62 5.67 -7.78
N TYR A 33 13.15 5.18 -8.90
CA TYR A 33 12.83 5.65 -10.26
C TYR A 33 13.05 7.16 -10.46
N ASN A 34 13.98 7.76 -9.72
CA ASN A 34 14.33 9.19 -9.79
C ASN A 34 13.17 10.16 -9.52
N THR A 35 11.97 9.67 -9.25
CA THR A 35 10.77 10.51 -9.07
C THR A 35 10.12 10.34 -7.72
N MET A 36 10.47 9.29 -6.99
CA MET A 36 9.83 8.96 -5.71
C MET A 36 10.85 8.87 -4.61
N GLN A 37 10.51 9.46 -3.48
CA GLN A 37 11.25 9.27 -2.22
C GLN A 37 10.50 8.25 -1.38
N VAL A 38 11.18 7.18 -1.03
CA VAL A 38 10.60 6.10 -0.22
C VAL A 38 11.22 6.15 1.16
N ASN A 39 10.38 6.28 2.18
CA ASN A 39 10.79 6.25 3.57
C ASN A 39 10.21 5.01 4.22
N ILE A 40 11.05 4.19 4.82
CA ILE A 40 10.65 2.97 5.51
C ILE A 40 11.10 3.07 6.95
N GLN A 41 10.16 2.94 7.87
CA GLN A 41 10.44 2.88 9.30
C GLN A 41 9.93 1.55 9.84
N SER A 42 10.76 0.89 10.62
CA SER A 42 10.46 -0.39 11.21
C SER A 42 10.51 -0.25 12.73
N GLY A 43 9.34 -0.28 13.36
CA GLY A 43 9.26 -0.19 14.82
C GLY A 43 9.73 -1.47 15.50
N THR A 44 9.53 -2.61 14.84
CA THR A 44 9.97 -3.93 15.27
C THR A 44 10.36 -4.74 14.04
N ARG A 45 10.89 -5.95 14.24
CA ARG A 45 11.22 -6.86 13.12
C ARG A 45 10.00 -7.22 12.28
N ASP A 46 8.83 -7.15 12.89
CA ASP A 46 7.61 -7.68 12.28
C ASP A 46 6.67 -6.60 11.76
N TYR A 47 7.13 -5.35 11.78
CA TYR A 47 6.28 -4.20 11.42
C TYR A 47 7.05 -3.22 10.54
N MET A 48 6.40 -2.78 9.48
CA MET A 48 6.98 -1.83 8.55
C MET A 48 5.99 -0.70 8.27
N ASP A 49 6.47 0.53 8.31
CA ASP A 49 5.73 1.74 7.96
C ASP A 49 6.38 2.35 6.73
N VAL A 50 5.63 2.46 5.63
CA VAL A 50 6.16 2.90 4.34
C VAL A 50 5.44 4.15 3.89
N THR A 51 6.20 5.18 3.54
CA THR A 51 5.66 6.40 2.94
C THR A 51 6.39 6.68 1.63
N VAL A 52 5.64 6.91 0.57
CA VAL A 52 6.18 7.24 -0.76
C VAL A 52 5.72 8.64 -1.12
N ARG A 53 6.68 9.51 -1.45
CA ARG A 53 6.44 10.91 -1.82
C ARG A 53 7.02 11.20 -3.20
N ASN A 54 6.42 12.18 -3.88
CA ASN A 54 6.98 12.70 -5.11
C ASN A 54 8.20 13.56 -4.76
N VAL A 55 9.34 13.29 -5.40
CA VAL A 55 10.59 14.01 -5.11
C VAL A 55 10.50 15.50 -5.41
N LYS A 56 9.80 15.87 -6.48
CA LYS A 56 9.74 17.27 -6.93
C LYS A 56 8.73 18.10 -6.14
N THR A 57 7.56 17.54 -5.86
CA THR A 57 6.47 18.28 -5.24
C THR A 57 6.34 18.02 -3.75
N ASP A 58 6.99 16.97 -3.24
CA ASP A 58 6.88 16.48 -1.87
C ASP A 58 5.47 16.00 -1.51
N ASP A 59 4.60 15.85 -2.50
CA ASP A 59 3.26 15.31 -2.27
C ASP A 59 3.33 13.83 -1.94
N GLU A 60 2.50 13.42 -1.00
CA GLU A 60 2.39 12.01 -0.61
C GLU A 60 1.65 11.24 -1.70
N ILE A 61 2.22 10.13 -2.13
CA ILE A 61 1.63 9.24 -3.14
C ILE A 61 0.86 8.12 -2.45
N VAL A 62 1.50 7.45 -1.52
CA VAL A 62 0.88 6.38 -0.75
C VAL A 62 1.60 6.20 0.58
N SER A 63 0.85 5.83 1.60
CA SER A 63 1.38 5.52 2.92
C SER A 63 0.65 4.28 3.44
N PHE A 64 1.41 3.28 3.87
CA PHE A 64 0.82 2.05 4.38
C PHE A 64 1.72 1.41 5.43
N THR A 65 1.12 0.57 6.26
CA THR A 65 1.86 -0.25 7.22
C THR A 65 1.66 -1.72 6.90
N PHE A 66 2.64 -2.53 7.20
CA PHE A 66 2.58 -3.98 7.04
C PHE A 66 3.05 -4.66 8.32
N ASP A 67 2.16 -5.45 8.91
CA ASP A 67 2.46 -6.29 10.06
C ASP A 67 2.64 -7.72 9.57
N TYR A 68 3.87 -8.24 9.66
CA TYR A 68 4.22 -9.56 9.16
C TYR A 68 3.59 -10.69 9.98
N LEU A 69 3.35 -10.45 11.27
CA LEU A 69 2.80 -11.50 12.15
C LEU A 69 1.31 -11.70 11.92
N THR A 70 0.56 -10.60 11.83
CA THR A 70 -0.88 -10.66 11.66
C THR A 70 -1.30 -10.68 10.20
N MET A 71 -0.36 -10.36 9.28
CA MET A 71 -0.62 -10.19 7.86
C MET A 71 -1.67 -9.11 7.61
N GLU A 72 -1.61 -8.04 8.40
CA GLU A 72 -2.44 -6.86 8.21
C GLU A 72 -1.69 -5.79 7.45
N ILE A 73 -2.38 -5.23 6.45
CA ILE A 73 -1.88 -4.10 5.68
C ILE A 73 -2.87 -2.97 5.84
N ASN A 74 -2.42 -1.88 6.46
CA ASN A 74 -3.23 -0.70 6.69
C ASN A 74 -2.81 0.36 5.68
N ILE A 75 -3.71 0.72 4.76
CA ILE A 75 -3.46 1.78 3.79
C ILE A 75 -3.95 3.08 4.42
N LEU A 76 -3.00 3.89 4.89
CA LEU A 76 -3.27 5.13 5.60
C LEU A 76 -3.67 6.25 4.66
N PHE A 77 -3.08 6.27 3.46
CA PHE A 77 -3.33 7.27 2.44
C PHE A 77 -2.95 6.71 1.07
N ALA A 78 -3.71 7.09 0.05
CA ALA A 78 -3.36 6.86 -1.34
C ALA A 78 -3.89 8.05 -2.16
N ASP A 79 -3.07 8.54 -3.08
CA ASP A 79 -3.43 9.68 -3.92
C ASP A 79 -4.64 9.36 -4.81
N THR A 80 -4.77 8.11 -5.24
CA THR A 80 -5.92 7.63 -6.01
C THR A 80 -6.34 6.25 -5.51
N ASN A 81 -7.60 5.89 -5.79
CA ASN A 81 -8.08 4.54 -5.48
C ASN A 81 -7.34 3.46 -6.27
N ASP A 82 -6.89 3.79 -7.47
CA ASP A 82 -6.09 2.86 -8.27
C ASP A 82 -4.78 2.48 -7.57
N ILE A 83 -4.15 3.43 -6.91
CA ILE A 83 -2.92 3.17 -6.14
C ILE A 83 -3.22 2.21 -4.98
N ALA A 84 -4.30 2.47 -4.23
CA ALA A 84 -4.70 1.58 -3.14
C ALA A 84 -4.98 0.15 -3.64
N MET A 85 -5.69 0.03 -4.75
CA MET A 85 -6.00 -1.27 -5.35
C MET A 85 -4.75 -1.97 -5.86
N ASP A 86 -3.79 -1.23 -6.41
CA ASP A 86 -2.53 -1.82 -6.88
C ASP A 86 -1.68 -2.33 -5.71
N ILE A 87 -1.66 -1.62 -4.59
CA ILE A 87 -1.00 -2.10 -3.37
C ILE A 87 -1.61 -3.43 -2.93
N MET A 88 -2.94 -3.50 -2.85
CA MET A 88 -3.64 -4.74 -2.45
C MET A 88 -3.35 -5.88 -3.42
N HIS A 89 -3.41 -5.60 -4.73
CA HIS A 89 -3.14 -6.62 -5.73
C HIS A 89 -1.70 -7.13 -5.64
N SER A 90 -0.74 -6.25 -5.44
CA SER A 90 0.68 -6.61 -5.34
C SER A 90 0.95 -7.49 -4.13
N PHE A 91 0.35 -7.19 -2.98
CA PHE A 91 0.51 -8.04 -1.80
C PHE A 91 -0.14 -9.41 -1.98
N ARG A 92 -1.28 -9.49 -2.65
CA ARG A 92 -1.92 -10.78 -2.92
C ARG A 92 -1.10 -11.63 -3.88
N GLN A 93 -0.39 -11.02 -4.82
CA GLN A 93 0.51 -11.75 -5.71
C GLN A 93 1.71 -12.32 -4.95
N LEU A 94 2.23 -11.57 -3.97
CA LEU A 94 3.35 -12.03 -3.16
C LEU A 94 2.96 -13.15 -2.18
N TYR A 95 1.76 -13.09 -1.66
CA TYR A 95 1.28 -14.03 -0.65
C TYR A 95 -0.04 -14.66 -1.09
N PRO A 96 -0.02 -15.48 -2.17
CA PRO A 96 -1.26 -15.99 -2.76
C PRO A 96 -2.02 -16.97 -1.87
N TYR A 97 -1.33 -17.60 -0.92
CA TYR A 97 -1.93 -18.59 -0.02
C TYR A 97 -2.11 -18.07 1.40
N GLY A 98 -1.69 -16.83 1.65
CA GLY A 98 -1.80 -16.22 2.96
C GLY A 98 -3.15 -15.54 3.18
N ARG A 99 -3.51 -15.41 4.44
CA ARG A 99 -4.66 -14.59 4.82
C ARG A 99 -4.18 -13.17 5.03
N ILE A 100 -4.41 -12.33 4.04
CA ILE A 100 -4.06 -10.92 4.13
C ILE A 100 -5.32 -10.13 4.44
N ASN A 101 -5.22 -9.25 5.43
CA ASN A 101 -6.30 -8.38 5.84
C ASN A 101 -5.94 -6.95 5.46
N PHE A 102 -6.72 -6.36 4.55
CA PHE A 102 -6.51 -4.98 4.11
C PHE A 102 -7.47 -4.05 4.81
N ASN A 103 -6.94 -2.97 5.38
CA ASN A 103 -7.73 -1.93 6.03
C ASN A 103 -7.46 -0.58 5.35
N LEU A 104 -8.53 0.12 5.01
CA LEU A 104 -8.45 1.48 4.47
C LEU A 104 -8.78 2.47 5.58
N ASN A 105 -7.99 3.54 5.66
CA ASN A 105 -8.18 4.57 6.68
C ASN A 105 -9.41 5.43 6.37
N LYS A 106 -10.46 5.26 7.15
CA LYS A 106 -11.70 5.99 6.97
C LYS A 106 -11.52 7.46 7.36
N SER A 107 -11.76 8.36 6.42
CA SER A 107 -11.68 9.79 6.63
C SER A 107 -12.40 10.50 5.49
N ASP A 108 -13.02 11.62 5.76
CA ASP A 108 -13.67 12.42 4.71
C ASP A 108 -12.69 12.92 3.65
N GLU A 109 -11.39 12.96 3.99
CA GLU A 109 -10.34 13.47 3.11
C GLU A 109 -9.46 12.36 2.54
N ILE A 110 -9.62 11.10 2.97
CA ILE A 110 -8.75 9.99 2.55
C ILE A 110 -9.58 8.93 1.84
N PHE A 111 -10.16 7.99 2.61
CA PHE A 111 -11.04 6.96 2.05
C PHE A 111 -12.45 7.17 2.58
N THR A 112 -13.32 7.60 1.71
CA THR A 112 -14.74 7.78 2.02
C THR A 112 -15.49 6.47 1.83
N GLU A 113 -16.75 6.45 2.23
CA GLU A 113 -17.63 5.32 1.97
C GLU A 113 -17.78 5.07 0.45
N GLU A 114 -17.81 6.13 -0.35
CA GLU A 114 -17.87 6.01 -1.82
C GLU A 114 -16.62 5.33 -2.38
N ASP A 115 -15.43 5.70 -1.88
CA ASP A 115 -14.18 5.07 -2.27
C ASP A 115 -14.19 3.59 -1.93
N TYR A 116 -14.66 3.25 -0.75
CA TYR A 116 -14.76 1.87 -0.30
C TYR A 116 -15.68 1.06 -1.21
N GLN A 117 -16.84 1.63 -1.58
CA GLN A 117 -17.77 0.96 -2.48
C GLN A 117 -17.17 0.75 -3.86
N GLU A 118 -16.46 1.75 -4.39
CA GLU A 118 -15.78 1.62 -5.68
C GLU A 118 -14.74 0.50 -5.65
N ILE A 119 -13.92 0.47 -4.61
CA ILE A 119 -12.84 -0.51 -4.46
C ILE A 119 -13.42 -1.93 -4.32
N THR A 120 -14.44 -2.10 -3.48
CA THR A 120 -15.06 -3.41 -3.28
C THR A 120 -15.82 -3.88 -4.52
N ALA A 121 -16.44 -2.95 -5.26
CA ALA A 121 -17.13 -3.28 -6.51
C ALA A 121 -16.17 -3.84 -7.56
N LYS A 122 -14.90 -3.49 -7.51
CA LYS A 122 -13.87 -4.02 -8.41
C LYS A 122 -13.28 -5.34 -7.93
N GLY A 123 -13.81 -5.92 -6.87
CA GLY A 123 -13.44 -7.25 -6.40
C GLY A 123 -12.41 -7.28 -5.27
N PHE A 124 -12.06 -6.14 -4.70
CA PHE A 124 -11.09 -6.08 -3.61
C PHE A 124 -11.78 -6.21 -2.26
N LYS A 125 -11.38 -7.23 -1.52
CA LYS A 125 -11.89 -7.46 -0.18
C LYS A 125 -11.05 -6.68 0.82
N CYS A 126 -11.68 -5.76 1.52
CA CYS A 126 -10.99 -4.91 2.50
C CYS A 126 -12.00 -4.37 3.52
N ASN A 127 -11.49 -3.71 4.54
CA ASN A 127 -12.30 -3.06 5.57
C ASN A 127 -12.07 -1.55 5.53
N LEU A 128 -13.08 -0.78 5.88
CA LEU A 128 -12.98 0.67 6.03
C LEU A 128 -13.09 0.98 7.52
N ILE A 129 -11.98 1.39 8.14
CA ILE A 129 -11.92 1.60 9.59
C ILE A 129 -11.16 2.88 9.93
N ASN A 130 -11.39 3.40 11.12
CA ASN A 130 -10.60 4.53 11.63
C ASN A 130 -9.24 4.01 12.12
N LEU A 131 -8.20 4.47 11.46
CA LEU A 131 -6.84 4.06 11.78
C LEU A 131 -6.07 5.13 12.56
#